data_fb40d02e1613495d0a2d32c7fdbad1dd
#
_entry.id   fb40d02e1613495d0a2d32c7fdbad1dd
#
_cell.length_a   1.000
_cell.length_b   1.000
_cell.length_c   1.000
_cell.angle_alpha   90.00
_cell.angle_beta   90.00
_cell.angle_gamma   90.00
#
_symmetry.space_group_name_H-M   'P 1'
#
loop_
_entity.id
_entity.type
_entity.pdbx_description
1 polymer ?
#
loop_
_entity_poly.entity_id
_entity_poly.type
_entity_poly.pdbx_seq_one_letter_code
_entity_poly.pdbx_strand_id
1 'polypeptide(L)'
;MITRDSIETAYSFLHQKRNVYIHSSLDWQRDDIEYAIASYADDMSRELLELISEGRADFLKDHNRFSEDITHAVEQLEQML
;
A
#
# COMPACT_ATOMS: atom_id res chain seq x y z
N MET A 1 17.31 1.57 7.00
CA MET A 1 17.80 2.05 5.69
C MET A 1 16.89 1.53 4.59
N ILE A 2 16.53 2.39 3.65
CA ILE A 2 15.70 1.99 2.50
C ILE A 2 16.61 1.42 1.42
N THR A 3 16.34 0.19 1.00
CA THR A 3 17.10 -0.47 -0.05
C THR A 3 16.24 -0.60 -1.30
N ARG A 4 16.90 -0.80 -2.46
CA ARG A 4 16.16 -1.05 -3.70
C ARG A 4 15.32 -2.31 -3.59
N ASP A 5 15.83 -3.35 -2.95
CA ASP A 5 15.08 -4.60 -2.76
C ASP A 5 13.81 -4.38 -1.96
N SER A 6 13.86 -3.56 -0.90
CA SER A 6 12.66 -3.26 -0.11
C SER A 6 11.65 -2.45 -0.91
N ILE A 7 12.10 -1.55 -1.76
CA ILE A 7 11.22 -0.79 -2.65
C ILE A 7 10.55 -1.71 -3.67
N GLU A 8 11.33 -2.57 -4.32
CA GLU A 8 10.80 -3.51 -5.30
C GLU A 8 9.80 -4.48 -4.68
N THR A 9 10.09 -5.00 -3.50
CA THR A 9 9.20 -5.92 -2.78
C THR A 9 7.88 -5.24 -2.44
N ALA A 10 7.95 -4.03 -1.88
CA ALA A 10 6.75 -3.26 -1.54
C ALA A 10 5.95 -2.90 -2.79
N TYR A 11 6.62 -2.48 -3.85
CA TYR A 11 5.97 -2.15 -5.10
C TYR A 11 5.22 -3.35 -5.68
N SER A 12 5.89 -4.50 -5.76
CA SER A 12 5.29 -5.72 -6.31
C SER A 12 4.04 -6.13 -5.52
N PHE A 13 4.14 -6.11 -4.19
CA PHE A 13 3.02 -6.49 -3.33
C PHE A 13 1.85 -5.52 -3.49
N LEU A 14 2.11 -4.23 -3.34
CA LEU A 14 1.05 -3.23 -3.37
C LEU A 14 0.44 -3.07 -4.74
N HIS A 15 1.24 -3.15 -5.80
CA HIS A 15 0.75 -3.08 -7.16
C HIS A 15 -0.22 -4.24 -7.47
N GLN A 16 0.15 -5.45 -7.08
CA GLN A 16 -0.69 -6.62 -7.28
C GLN A 16 -1.99 -6.51 -6.50
N LYS A 17 -1.90 -6.12 -5.23
CA LYS A 17 -3.09 -5.96 -4.38
C LYS A 17 -3.99 -4.84 -4.87
N ARG A 18 -3.40 -3.76 -5.36
CA ARG A 18 -4.17 -2.66 -5.93
C ARG A 18 -4.99 -3.12 -7.12
N ASN A 19 -4.39 -3.90 -8.02
CA ASN A 19 -5.10 -4.43 -9.18
C ASN A 19 -6.32 -5.26 -8.77
N VAL A 20 -6.15 -6.15 -7.81
CA VAL A 20 -7.26 -6.96 -7.32
C VAL A 20 -8.31 -6.07 -6.65
N TYR A 21 -7.87 -5.10 -5.86
CA TYR A 21 -8.77 -4.23 -5.08
C TYR A 21 -9.68 -3.40 -5.99
N ILE A 22 -9.12 -2.75 -7.00
CA ILE A 22 -9.90 -1.87 -7.86
C ILE A 22 -10.83 -2.64 -8.80
N HIS A 23 -10.53 -3.91 -9.08
CA HIS A 23 -11.37 -4.76 -9.93
C HIS A 23 -12.34 -5.63 -9.14
N SER A 24 -12.27 -5.60 -7.81
CA SER A 24 -13.17 -6.40 -6.98
C SER A 24 -14.52 -5.71 -6.83
N SER A 25 -15.60 -6.46 -7.05
CA SER A 25 -16.96 -5.98 -6.84
C SER A 25 -17.57 -6.48 -5.54
N LEU A 26 -16.86 -7.33 -4.81
CA LEU A 26 -17.37 -7.95 -3.58
C LEU A 26 -16.75 -7.26 -2.36
N ASP A 27 -17.61 -6.77 -1.47
CA ASP A 27 -17.16 -6.03 -0.28
C ASP A 27 -16.23 -6.87 0.60
N TRP A 28 -16.53 -8.16 0.77
CA TRP A 28 -15.69 -9.00 1.62
C TRP A 28 -14.27 -9.21 1.04
N GLN A 29 -14.16 -9.24 -0.30
CA GLN A 29 -12.84 -9.32 -0.93
C GLN A 29 -12.05 -8.04 -0.70
N ARG A 30 -12.71 -6.90 -0.81
CA ARG A 30 -12.08 -5.61 -0.55
C ARG A 30 -11.63 -5.50 0.89
N ASP A 31 -12.46 -5.94 1.82
CA ASP A 31 -12.11 -5.93 3.25
C ASP A 31 -10.90 -6.81 3.53
N ASP A 32 -10.83 -8.00 2.92
CA ASP A 32 -9.68 -8.89 3.07
C ASP A 32 -8.40 -8.26 2.54
N ILE A 33 -8.48 -7.59 1.40
CA ILE A 33 -7.32 -6.92 0.80
C ILE A 33 -6.88 -5.75 1.67
N GLU A 34 -7.83 -4.96 2.18
CA GLU A 34 -7.51 -3.86 3.08
C GLU A 34 -6.78 -4.36 4.33
N TYR A 35 -7.25 -5.47 4.89
CA TYR A 35 -6.59 -6.07 6.06
C TYR A 35 -5.19 -6.56 5.72
N ALA A 36 -5.02 -7.24 4.58
CA ALA A 36 -3.72 -7.74 4.15
C ALA A 36 -2.72 -6.61 3.93
N ILE A 37 -3.18 -5.52 3.31
CA ILE A 37 -2.33 -4.36 3.04
C ILE A 37 -1.97 -3.64 4.33
N ALA A 38 -2.93 -3.47 5.25
CA ALA A 38 -2.67 -2.84 6.54
C ALA A 38 -1.65 -3.64 7.34
N SER A 39 -1.77 -4.97 7.34
CA SER A 39 -0.80 -5.84 8.01
C SER A 39 0.59 -5.73 7.39
N TYR A 40 0.66 -5.68 6.06
CA TYR A 40 1.92 -5.51 5.36
C TYR A 40 2.56 -4.15 5.69
N ALA A 41 1.76 -3.10 5.73
CA ALA A 41 2.25 -1.76 6.06
C ALA A 41 2.84 -1.70 7.47
N ASP A 42 2.26 -2.45 8.41
CA ASP A 42 2.79 -2.52 9.78
C ASP A 42 4.14 -3.25 9.83
N ASP A 43 4.37 -4.17 8.90
CA ASP A 43 5.61 -4.97 8.85
C ASP A 43 6.70 -4.35 7.98
N MET A 44 6.36 -3.41 7.10
CA MET A 44 7.36 -2.84 6.19
C MET A 44 8.25 -1.84 6.91
N SER A 45 9.35 -1.46 6.25
CA SER A 45 10.28 -0.45 6.77
C SER A 45 9.53 0.83 7.14
N ARG A 46 9.73 1.30 8.37
CA ARG A 46 9.11 2.54 8.83
C ARG A 46 9.54 3.73 7.98
N GLU A 47 10.80 3.78 7.59
CA GLU A 47 11.31 4.85 6.74
C GLU A 47 10.58 4.90 5.41
N LEU A 48 10.40 3.73 4.78
CA LEU A 48 9.71 3.63 3.52
C LEU A 48 8.23 4.00 3.67
N LEU A 49 7.59 3.51 4.72
CA LEU A 49 6.19 3.82 5.00
C LEU A 49 5.99 5.32 5.20
N GLU A 50 6.89 5.97 5.93
CA GLU A 50 6.81 7.42 6.13
C GLU A 50 6.91 8.19 4.83
N LEU A 51 7.77 7.75 3.91
CA LEU A 51 7.91 8.40 2.61
C LEU A 51 6.65 8.29 1.77
N ILE A 52 6.07 7.09 1.68
CA ILE A 52 4.89 6.89 0.84
C ILE A 52 3.61 7.43 1.48
N SER A 53 3.56 7.48 2.82
CA SER A 53 2.40 7.99 3.54
C SER A 53 2.41 9.51 3.72
N GLU A 54 3.54 10.14 3.49
CA GLU A 54 3.75 11.57 3.75
C GLU A 54 3.44 11.95 5.19
N GLY A 55 3.70 11.00 6.11
CA GLY A 55 3.51 11.22 7.53
C GLY A 55 2.08 11.06 8.03
N ARG A 56 1.16 10.62 7.18
CA ARG A 56 -0.24 10.43 7.60
C ARG A 56 -0.38 9.18 8.46
N ALA A 57 -0.98 9.32 9.64
CA ALA A 57 -1.17 8.21 10.57
C ALA A 57 -2.23 7.20 10.09
N ASP A 58 -3.21 7.66 9.32
CA ASP A 58 -4.32 6.83 8.81
C ASP A 58 -4.08 6.27 7.42
N PHE A 59 -2.87 6.41 6.90
CA PHE A 59 -2.53 5.95 5.55
C PHE A 59 -2.70 4.43 5.45
N LEU A 60 -3.45 3.99 4.44
CA LEU A 60 -3.81 2.58 4.21
C LEU A 60 -4.60 1.96 5.37
N LYS A 61 -5.31 2.80 6.13
CA LYS A 61 -6.15 2.35 7.24
C LYS A 61 -7.57 2.89 7.15
N ASP A 62 -7.79 3.98 6.41
CA ASP A 62 -9.10 4.56 6.23
C ASP A 62 -9.82 3.91 5.06
N HIS A 63 -10.89 3.18 5.34
CA HIS A 63 -11.67 2.48 4.33
C HIS A 63 -12.15 3.41 3.20
N ASN A 64 -12.59 4.60 3.55
CA ASN A 64 -13.16 5.55 2.57
C ASN A 64 -12.12 6.14 1.63
N ARG A 65 -10.85 6.13 2.03
CA ARG A 65 -9.75 6.68 1.25
C ARG A 65 -8.78 5.62 0.78
N PHE A 66 -9.14 4.36 0.95
CA PHE A 66 -8.20 3.26 0.71
C PHE A 66 -7.75 3.19 -0.75
N SER A 67 -8.67 3.36 -1.69
CA SER A 67 -8.32 3.35 -3.12
C SER A 67 -7.32 4.44 -3.48
N GLU A 68 -7.53 5.64 -2.95
CA GLU A 68 -6.62 6.76 -3.15
C GLU A 68 -5.26 6.48 -2.53
N ASP A 69 -5.26 5.96 -1.31
CA ASP A 69 -4.04 5.70 -0.57
C ASP A 69 -3.19 4.63 -1.24
N ILE A 70 -3.81 3.53 -1.69
CA ILE A 70 -3.04 2.47 -2.34
C ILE A 70 -2.51 2.91 -3.69
N THR A 71 -3.26 3.71 -4.43
CA THR A 71 -2.80 4.28 -5.70
C THR A 71 -1.62 5.21 -5.46
N HIS A 72 -1.70 6.05 -4.45
CA HIS A 72 -0.62 6.95 -4.08
C HIS A 72 0.65 6.17 -3.70
N ALA A 73 0.48 5.11 -2.90
CA ALA A 73 1.61 4.28 -2.48
C ALA A 73 2.32 3.65 -3.68
N VAL A 74 1.54 3.08 -4.61
CA VAL A 74 2.10 2.45 -5.82
C VAL A 74 2.83 3.49 -6.67
N GLU A 75 2.25 4.67 -6.86
CA GLU A 75 2.88 5.73 -7.64
C GLU A 75 4.19 6.22 -7.02
N GLN A 76 4.21 6.38 -5.70
CA GLN A 76 5.42 6.82 -5.01
C GLN A 76 6.53 5.77 -5.10
N LEU A 77 6.19 4.50 -4.94
CA LEU A 77 7.17 3.42 -5.06
C LEU A 77 7.70 3.31 -6.48
N GLU A 78 6.84 3.48 -7.48
CA GLU A 78 7.24 3.46 -8.88
C GLU A 78 8.26 4.57 -9.17
N GLN A 79 8.06 5.74 -8.62
CA GLN A 79 8.99 6.86 -8.80
C GLN A 79 10.35 6.61 -8.16
N MET A 80 10.41 5.75 -7.14
CA MET A 80 11.67 5.40 -6.47
C MET A 80 12.45 4.32 -7.22
N LEU A 81 11.81 3.63 -8.14
CA LEU A 81 12.46 2.64 -8.98
C LEU A 81 13.06 3.29 -10.20
#